data_f0992f0be42abd840d290b5d0dc5649e
#
_entry.id   f0992f0be42abd840d290b5d0dc5649e
#
_cell.length_a   1.000
_cell.length_b   1.000
_cell.length_c   1.000
_cell.angle_alpha   90.00
_cell.angle_beta   90.00
_cell.angle_gamma   90.00
#
_symmetry.space_group_name_H-M   'P 1'
#
loop_
_entity.id
_entity.type
_entity.pdbx_description
1 polymer ?
#
loop_
_entity_poly.entity_id
_entity_poly.type
_entity_poly.pdbx_seq_one_letter_code
_entity_poly.pdbx_strand_id
1 'polypeptide(L)'
;MGELEAAGALNINCVTPTHFAPQIRAAVALAREQGMALPVLWNTGGYETVEAVRGNVGFVDAYLTDFKYADAALAARYSHAADYPEVALAALQTMVEVVGAPCYDEFRGQERLVSGVVVRHLMLPGALDNSKAVVRLLHERFGSDVRLSLMNQYTPVIAQAAAAGDRRGGRGPGGESRACDHGTRFRVRAAARFRRCAGSGGLLLARRGSR
;
A
#
# COMPACT_ATOMS: atom_id res chain seq x y z
N MET A 1 -16.85 -14.17 -1.08
CA MET A 1 -15.73 -14.09 -2.03
C MET A 1 -16.12 -14.63 -3.40
N GLY A 2 -16.72 -15.82 -3.50
CA GLY A 2 -17.17 -16.40 -4.79
C GLY A 2 -18.16 -15.51 -5.57
N GLU A 3 -19.04 -14.79 -4.92
CA GLU A 3 -19.94 -13.83 -5.56
C GLU A 3 -19.20 -12.68 -6.26
N LEU A 4 -18.10 -12.20 -5.68
CA LEU A 4 -17.24 -11.17 -6.29
C LEU A 4 -16.54 -11.72 -7.55
N GLU A 5 -16.06 -12.95 -7.49
CA GLU A 5 -15.47 -13.62 -8.65
C GLU A 5 -16.49 -13.81 -9.78
N ALA A 6 -17.70 -14.27 -9.44
CA ALA A 6 -18.80 -14.38 -10.39
C ALA A 6 -19.19 -13.03 -11.01
N ALA A 7 -19.15 -11.95 -10.21
CA ALA A 7 -19.39 -10.58 -10.66
C ALA A 7 -18.24 -9.99 -11.51
N GLY A 8 -17.14 -10.72 -11.67
CA GLY A 8 -16.01 -10.29 -12.50
C GLY A 8 -14.95 -9.44 -11.79
N ALA A 9 -14.88 -9.49 -10.47
CA ALA A 9 -13.79 -8.83 -9.73
C ALA A 9 -12.42 -9.34 -10.19
N LEU A 10 -11.42 -8.47 -10.18
CA LEU A 10 -10.05 -8.81 -10.55
C LEU A 10 -9.26 -9.41 -9.38
N ASN A 11 -9.65 -9.08 -8.15
CA ASN A 11 -9.00 -9.52 -6.91
C ASN A 11 -9.94 -9.40 -5.72
N ILE A 12 -9.54 -9.96 -4.60
CA ILE A 12 -10.15 -9.72 -3.28
C ILE A 12 -9.24 -8.77 -2.50
N ASN A 13 -9.65 -7.51 -2.36
CA ASN A 13 -8.88 -6.50 -1.64
C ASN A 13 -9.36 -6.37 -0.19
N CYS A 14 -8.58 -6.89 0.75
CA CYS A 14 -8.83 -6.81 2.18
C CYS A 14 -8.25 -5.51 2.73
N VAL A 15 -9.10 -4.53 3.06
CA VAL A 15 -8.68 -3.21 3.54
C VAL A 15 -8.57 -3.19 5.07
N THR A 16 -7.41 -2.79 5.59
CA THR A 16 -7.09 -2.74 7.04
C THR A 16 -7.40 -4.07 7.75
N PRO A 17 -6.91 -5.21 7.21
CA PRO A 17 -7.42 -6.52 7.57
C PRO A 17 -6.77 -7.11 8.83
N THR A 18 -5.69 -6.55 9.34
CA THR A 18 -4.82 -7.14 10.36
C THR A 18 -5.56 -7.51 11.64
N HIS A 19 -6.56 -6.71 12.05
CA HIS A 19 -7.38 -7.00 13.24
C HIS A 19 -8.24 -8.27 13.10
N PHE A 20 -8.53 -8.68 11.88
CA PHE A 20 -9.35 -9.85 11.54
C PHE A 20 -8.56 -10.92 10.79
N ALA A 21 -7.23 -10.89 10.89
CA ALA A 21 -6.36 -11.78 10.12
C ALA A 21 -6.71 -13.27 10.26
N PRO A 22 -6.98 -13.82 11.47
CA PRO A 22 -7.37 -15.22 11.61
C PRO A 22 -8.65 -15.58 10.86
N GLN A 23 -9.68 -14.72 10.97
CA GLN A 23 -10.98 -14.92 10.32
C GLN A 23 -10.86 -14.81 8.79
N ILE A 24 -10.07 -13.84 8.29
CA ILE A 24 -9.85 -13.66 6.86
C ILE A 24 -9.08 -14.85 6.29
N ARG A 25 -8.05 -15.34 6.98
CA ARG A 25 -7.30 -16.53 6.55
C ARG A 25 -8.19 -17.77 6.46
N ALA A 26 -9.03 -17.98 7.45
CA ALA A 26 -10.01 -19.08 7.43
C ALA A 26 -11.01 -18.94 6.27
N ALA A 27 -11.51 -17.73 6.02
CA ALA A 27 -12.41 -17.45 4.90
C ALA A 27 -11.75 -17.63 3.54
N VAL A 28 -10.47 -17.24 3.39
CA VAL A 28 -9.68 -17.45 2.16
C VAL A 28 -9.44 -18.93 1.92
N ALA A 29 -9.08 -19.70 2.96
CA ALA A 29 -8.88 -21.14 2.86
C ALA A 29 -10.16 -21.82 2.35
N LEU A 30 -11.30 -21.55 2.99
CA LEU A 30 -12.59 -22.10 2.60
C LEU A 30 -12.99 -21.69 1.16
N ALA A 31 -12.78 -20.43 0.79
CA ALA A 31 -13.10 -19.96 -0.56
C ALA A 31 -12.23 -20.66 -1.63
N ARG A 32 -10.95 -20.88 -1.34
CA ARG A 32 -10.04 -21.63 -2.24
C ARG A 32 -10.41 -23.09 -2.37
N GLU A 33 -10.84 -23.75 -1.28
CA GLU A 33 -11.39 -25.12 -1.33
C GLU A 33 -12.65 -25.20 -2.20
N GLN A 34 -13.42 -24.12 -2.28
CA GLN A 34 -14.60 -23.98 -3.15
C GLN A 34 -14.27 -23.52 -4.58
N GLY A 35 -12.99 -23.43 -4.93
CA GLY A 35 -12.53 -23.12 -6.28
C GLY A 35 -12.25 -21.64 -6.58
N MET A 36 -12.23 -20.75 -5.57
CA MET A 36 -11.86 -19.34 -5.78
C MET A 36 -10.41 -19.23 -6.27
N ALA A 37 -10.23 -18.59 -7.43
CA ALA A 37 -8.92 -18.36 -8.07
C ALA A 37 -8.47 -16.90 -8.06
N LEU A 38 -9.23 -15.98 -7.46
CA LEU A 38 -8.87 -14.57 -7.40
C LEU A 38 -7.67 -14.33 -6.47
N PRO A 39 -6.71 -13.48 -6.85
CA PRO A 39 -5.65 -13.02 -5.97
C PRO A 39 -6.22 -12.30 -4.75
N VAL A 40 -5.65 -12.58 -3.57
CA VAL A 40 -6.01 -11.91 -2.31
C VAL A 40 -4.97 -10.83 -2.03
N LEU A 41 -5.40 -9.58 -1.96
CA LEU A 41 -4.58 -8.41 -1.70
C LEU A 41 -4.77 -7.93 -0.26
N TRP A 42 -3.65 -7.71 0.43
CA TRP A 42 -3.63 -7.20 1.80
C TRP A 42 -3.30 -5.72 1.81
N ASN A 43 -4.30 -4.87 2.07
CA ASN A 43 -4.17 -3.42 2.01
C ASN A 43 -3.99 -2.85 3.42
N THR A 44 -2.76 -2.42 3.73
CA THR A 44 -2.34 -2.03 5.07
C THR A 44 -1.64 -0.67 5.10
N GLY A 45 -1.62 -0.05 6.28
CA GLY A 45 -0.89 1.20 6.54
C GLY A 45 0.63 1.04 6.69
N GLY A 46 1.15 -0.18 6.56
CA GLY A 46 2.58 -0.50 6.61
C GLY A 46 3.16 -0.67 8.02
N TYR A 47 2.47 -0.26 9.07
CA TYR A 47 2.91 -0.43 10.44
C TYR A 47 2.46 -1.80 10.98
N GLU A 48 3.18 -2.85 10.53
CA GLU A 48 2.86 -4.24 10.82
C GLU A 48 4.03 -4.92 11.50
N THR A 49 3.78 -5.93 12.32
CA THR A 49 4.86 -6.77 12.84
C THR A 49 5.30 -7.81 11.79
N VAL A 50 6.55 -8.23 11.85
CA VAL A 50 7.10 -9.29 11.00
C VAL A 50 6.29 -10.59 11.15
N GLU A 51 5.86 -10.91 12.37
CA GLU A 51 5.04 -12.10 12.68
C GLU A 51 3.67 -12.03 12.01
N ALA A 52 3.03 -10.85 12.02
CA ALA A 52 1.74 -10.65 11.37
C ALA A 52 1.85 -10.86 9.85
N VAL A 53 2.92 -10.35 9.23
CA VAL A 53 3.18 -10.54 7.80
C VAL A 53 3.47 -12.02 7.49
N ARG A 54 4.34 -12.68 8.25
CA ARG A 54 4.65 -14.10 8.07
C ARG A 54 3.44 -15.00 8.26
N GLY A 55 2.54 -14.64 9.16
CA GLY A 55 1.29 -15.37 9.36
C GLY A 55 0.37 -15.38 8.13
N ASN A 56 0.60 -14.53 7.14
CA ASN A 56 -0.20 -14.46 5.91
C ASN A 56 0.33 -15.36 4.78
N VAL A 57 1.43 -16.08 4.99
CA VAL A 57 2.01 -16.99 3.99
C VAL A 57 0.95 -18.03 3.55
N GLY A 58 0.77 -18.15 2.22
CA GLY A 58 -0.21 -19.07 1.64
C GLY A 58 -1.66 -18.56 1.62
N PHE A 59 -1.94 -17.39 2.21
CA PHE A 59 -3.29 -16.78 2.19
C PHE A 59 -3.33 -15.48 1.40
N VAL A 60 -2.24 -14.70 1.42
CA VAL A 60 -2.12 -13.40 0.76
C VAL A 60 -1.20 -13.57 -0.45
N ASP A 61 -1.62 -13.05 -1.59
CA ASP A 61 -0.88 -13.12 -2.84
C ASP A 61 -0.12 -11.81 -3.12
N ALA A 62 -0.67 -10.67 -2.71
CA ALA A 62 -0.02 -9.38 -2.90
C ALA A 62 -0.32 -8.41 -1.75
N TYR A 63 0.58 -7.44 -1.55
CA TYR A 63 0.42 -6.37 -0.57
C TYR A 63 0.23 -5.02 -1.26
N LEU A 64 -0.74 -4.24 -0.77
CA LEU A 64 -0.86 -2.80 -1.00
C LEU A 64 -0.52 -2.11 0.32
N THR A 65 0.74 -1.72 0.51
CA THR A 65 1.20 -1.17 1.79
C THR A 65 1.55 0.31 1.65
N ASP A 66 1.32 1.08 2.71
CA ASP A 66 1.81 2.45 2.77
C ASP A 66 3.26 2.49 3.30
N PHE A 67 4.05 3.42 2.80
CA PHE A 67 5.30 3.85 3.43
C PHE A 67 5.26 5.37 3.59
N LYS A 68 4.84 5.83 4.79
CA LYS A 68 4.45 7.22 5.02
C LYS A 68 5.62 8.13 5.33
N TYR A 69 6.57 7.65 6.14
CA TYR A 69 7.66 8.47 6.68
C TYR A 69 8.99 7.72 6.60
N ALA A 70 10.03 8.41 6.16
CA ALA A 70 11.42 8.04 6.37
C ALA A 70 12.03 8.81 7.57
N ASP A 71 11.31 9.82 8.08
CA ASP A 71 11.70 10.70 9.18
C ASP A 71 10.92 10.35 10.44
N ALA A 72 11.63 9.96 11.50
CA ALA A 72 11.05 9.58 12.79
C ALA A 72 10.33 10.76 13.48
N ALA A 73 10.81 12.00 13.31
CA ALA A 73 10.18 13.17 13.89
C ALA A 73 8.84 13.47 13.23
N LEU A 74 8.74 13.33 11.90
CA LEU A 74 7.47 13.44 11.20
C LEU A 74 6.52 12.30 11.58
N ALA A 75 7.03 11.08 11.72
CA ALA A 75 6.24 9.93 12.15
C ALA A 75 5.67 10.13 13.57
N ALA A 76 6.49 10.62 14.50
CA ALA A 76 6.04 10.99 15.84
C ALA A 76 4.97 12.08 15.81
N ARG A 77 5.19 13.12 14.99
CA ARG A 77 4.29 14.28 14.91
C ARG A 77 2.91 13.94 14.34
N TYR A 78 2.87 13.14 13.26
CA TYR A 78 1.62 12.91 12.52
C TYR A 78 0.94 11.58 12.84
N SER A 79 1.68 10.60 13.36
CA SER A 79 1.15 9.26 13.64
C SER A 79 1.43 8.77 15.06
N HIS A 80 2.10 9.58 15.90
CA HIS A 80 2.50 9.20 17.27
C HIS A 80 3.32 7.91 17.36
N ALA A 81 4.07 7.60 16.29
CA ALA A 81 4.87 6.38 16.13
C ALA A 81 6.25 6.76 15.58
N ALA A 82 7.18 7.15 16.48
CA ALA A 82 8.53 7.56 16.10
C ALA A 82 9.34 6.42 15.43
N ASP A 83 9.00 5.19 15.75
CA ASP A 83 9.59 3.95 15.23
C ASP A 83 8.97 3.48 13.91
N TYR A 84 7.98 4.22 13.35
CA TYR A 84 7.31 3.86 12.10
C TYR A 84 8.28 3.54 10.96
N PRO A 85 9.33 4.34 10.67
CA PRO A 85 10.23 4.06 9.56
C PRO A 85 10.92 2.70 9.67
N GLU A 86 11.33 2.33 10.88
CA GLU A 86 12.02 1.07 11.17
C GLU A 86 11.05 -0.11 11.08
N VAL A 87 9.91 -0.02 11.74
CA VAL A 87 8.87 -1.06 11.76
C VAL A 87 8.32 -1.30 10.35
N ALA A 88 8.00 -0.22 9.62
CA ALA A 88 7.47 -0.32 8.26
C ALA A 88 8.50 -0.89 7.28
N LEU A 89 9.79 -0.59 7.47
CA LEU A 89 10.86 -1.16 6.64
C LEU A 89 11.03 -2.66 6.87
N ALA A 90 11.00 -3.11 8.12
CA ALA A 90 11.08 -4.53 8.48
C ALA A 90 9.85 -5.31 7.95
N ALA A 91 8.66 -4.73 8.10
CA ALA A 91 7.44 -5.30 7.55
C ALA A 91 7.50 -5.42 6.03
N LEU A 92 7.92 -4.35 5.34
CA LEU A 92 8.04 -4.33 3.88
C LEU A 92 9.06 -5.35 3.36
N GLN A 93 10.22 -5.47 4.02
CA GLN A 93 11.20 -6.49 3.69
C GLN A 93 10.58 -7.90 3.77
N THR A 94 9.85 -8.18 4.85
CA THR A 94 9.17 -9.47 5.03
C THR A 94 8.06 -9.67 4.00
N MET A 95 7.32 -8.63 3.63
CA MET A 95 6.31 -8.72 2.56
C MET A 95 6.95 -9.14 1.24
N VAL A 96 8.08 -8.53 0.86
CA VAL A 96 8.82 -8.90 -0.36
C VAL A 96 9.34 -10.33 -0.30
N GLU A 97 9.86 -10.77 0.85
CA GLU A 97 10.30 -12.15 1.06
C GLU A 97 9.18 -13.17 0.88
N VAL A 98 7.97 -12.81 1.32
CA VAL A 98 6.79 -13.72 1.31
C VAL A 98 6.15 -13.82 -0.06
N VAL A 99 5.94 -12.69 -0.77
CA VAL A 99 5.17 -12.69 -2.03
C VAL A 99 6.00 -12.43 -3.28
N GLY A 100 7.29 -12.11 -3.12
CA GLY A 100 8.22 -11.86 -4.21
C GLY A 100 8.02 -10.52 -4.93
N ALA A 101 8.67 -10.39 -6.08
CA ALA A 101 8.56 -9.22 -6.93
C ALA A 101 7.18 -9.12 -7.60
N PRO A 102 6.72 -7.90 -7.95
CA PRO A 102 5.41 -7.70 -8.58
C PRO A 102 5.29 -8.47 -9.90
N CYS A 103 4.23 -9.26 -9.98
CA CYS A 103 3.89 -10.06 -11.14
C CYS A 103 2.45 -9.77 -11.57
N TYR A 104 2.25 -9.69 -12.89
CA TYR A 104 0.97 -9.32 -13.49
C TYR A 104 0.56 -10.38 -14.52
N ASP A 105 -0.73 -10.64 -14.61
CA ASP A 105 -1.34 -11.40 -15.70
C ASP A 105 -2.40 -10.56 -16.42
N GLU A 106 -2.99 -11.12 -17.46
CA GLU A 106 -4.12 -10.55 -18.15
C GLU A 106 -5.37 -11.37 -17.82
N PHE A 107 -6.38 -10.74 -17.27
CA PHE A 107 -7.65 -11.35 -16.96
C PHE A 107 -8.80 -10.53 -17.53
N ARG A 108 -9.59 -11.14 -18.42
CA ARG A 108 -10.71 -10.49 -19.12
C ARG A 108 -10.32 -9.21 -19.88
N GLY A 109 -9.12 -9.20 -20.48
CA GLY A 109 -8.62 -8.04 -21.22
C GLY A 109 -8.10 -6.91 -20.34
N GLN A 110 -7.91 -7.15 -19.04
CA GLN A 110 -7.36 -6.19 -18.08
C GLN A 110 -6.11 -6.77 -17.42
N GLU A 111 -5.09 -5.94 -17.27
CA GLU A 111 -3.90 -6.29 -16.48
C GLU A 111 -4.25 -6.28 -15.01
N ARG A 112 -3.92 -7.36 -14.28
CA ARG A 112 -4.09 -7.44 -12.84
C ARG A 112 -2.83 -7.87 -12.13
N LEU A 113 -2.62 -7.37 -10.91
CA LEU A 113 -1.55 -7.82 -10.02
C LEU A 113 -1.95 -9.20 -9.44
N VAL A 114 -1.09 -10.19 -9.64
CA VAL A 114 -1.31 -11.55 -9.11
C VAL A 114 -0.42 -11.87 -7.91
N SER A 115 0.76 -11.25 -7.82
CA SER A 115 1.62 -11.34 -6.65
C SER A 115 2.52 -10.13 -6.53
N GLY A 116 3.16 -9.94 -5.36
CA GLY A 116 4.15 -8.89 -5.15
C GLY A 116 3.67 -7.74 -4.26
N VAL A 117 4.49 -6.70 -4.19
CA VAL A 117 4.24 -5.56 -3.29
C VAL A 117 4.13 -4.26 -4.06
N VAL A 118 3.02 -3.56 -3.84
CA VAL A 118 2.82 -2.16 -4.25
C VAL A 118 2.93 -1.29 -3.01
N VAL A 119 3.93 -0.41 -2.99
CA VAL A 119 4.14 0.57 -1.93
C VAL A 119 3.52 1.89 -2.32
N ARG A 120 2.61 2.40 -1.50
CA ARG A 120 2.00 3.70 -1.68
C ARG A 120 2.67 4.73 -0.79
N HIS A 121 2.99 5.88 -1.36
CA HIS A 121 3.48 7.03 -0.60
C HIS A 121 2.64 8.25 -0.89
N LEU A 122 1.98 8.79 0.14
CA LEU A 122 1.24 10.05 0.07
C LEU A 122 2.18 11.20 0.41
N MET A 123 2.39 12.11 -0.57
CA MET A 123 3.17 13.32 -0.37
C MET A 123 2.38 14.32 0.49
N LEU A 124 2.92 14.64 1.67
CA LEU A 124 2.33 15.63 2.57
C LEU A 124 2.80 17.04 2.22
N PRO A 125 1.93 18.07 2.32
CA PRO A 125 2.31 19.44 2.14
C PRO A 125 3.42 19.85 3.12
N GLY A 126 4.45 20.52 2.61
CA GLY A 126 5.61 20.96 3.42
C GLY A 126 6.60 19.86 3.80
N ALA A 127 6.37 18.59 3.39
CA ALA A 127 7.23 17.46 3.72
C ALA A 127 7.89 16.83 2.46
N LEU A 128 8.26 17.65 1.48
CA LEU A 128 8.86 17.17 0.23
C LEU A 128 10.18 16.41 0.46
N ASP A 129 10.97 16.81 1.44
CA ASP A 129 12.25 16.15 1.73
C ASP A 129 12.03 14.75 2.33
N ASN A 130 10.98 14.55 3.14
CA ASN A 130 10.56 13.22 3.56
C ASN A 130 10.16 12.35 2.33
N SER A 131 9.40 12.90 1.40
CA SER A 131 9.01 12.16 0.19
C SER A 131 10.21 11.77 -0.66
N LYS A 132 11.19 12.66 -0.82
CA LYS A 132 12.45 12.34 -1.51
C LYS A 132 13.24 11.25 -0.77
N ALA A 133 13.30 11.32 0.56
CA ALA A 133 13.97 10.32 1.39
C ALA A 133 13.29 8.95 1.28
N VAL A 134 11.96 8.90 1.32
CA VAL A 134 11.18 7.67 1.11
C VAL A 134 11.47 7.05 -0.26
N VAL A 135 11.40 7.85 -1.33
CA VAL A 135 11.65 7.34 -2.70
C VAL A 135 13.08 6.79 -2.83
N ARG A 136 14.07 7.51 -2.28
CA ARG A 136 15.46 7.07 -2.31
C ARG A 136 15.66 5.78 -1.53
N LEU A 137 15.15 5.71 -0.29
CA LEU A 137 15.24 4.54 0.57
C LEU A 137 14.63 3.30 -0.11
N LEU A 138 13.42 3.43 -0.66
CA LEU A 138 12.73 2.33 -1.32
C LEU A 138 13.48 1.87 -2.59
N HIS A 139 14.00 2.81 -3.37
CA HIS A 139 14.79 2.49 -4.56
C HIS A 139 16.10 1.77 -4.22
N GLU A 140 16.84 2.26 -3.23
CA GLU A 140 18.12 1.68 -2.80
C GLU A 140 17.96 0.28 -2.18
N ARG A 141 16.86 0.05 -1.44
CA ARG A 141 16.64 -1.20 -0.73
C ARG A 141 15.96 -2.27 -1.56
N PHE A 142 15.03 -1.89 -2.44
CA PHE A 142 14.16 -2.85 -3.12
C PHE A 142 14.22 -2.75 -4.66
N GLY A 143 14.68 -1.65 -5.21
CA GLY A 143 14.81 -1.50 -6.66
C GLY A 143 13.53 -1.84 -7.41
N SER A 144 13.57 -2.94 -8.18
CA SER A 144 12.43 -3.45 -8.96
C SER A 144 11.54 -4.45 -8.21
N ASP A 145 11.91 -4.84 -6.97
CA ASP A 145 11.19 -5.84 -6.19
C ASP A 145 9.91 -5.29 -5.56
N VAL A 146 9.72 -3.97 -5.64
CA VAL A 146 8.45 -3.32 -5.27
C VAL A 146 7.96 -2.39 -6.37
N ARG A 147 6.65 -2.18 -6.42
CA ARG A 147 6.04 -1.14 -7.26
C ARG A 147 5.74 0.08 -6.40
N LEU A 148 6.30 1.24 -6.75
CA LEU A 148 6.03 2.47 -6.03
C LEU A 148 4.89 3.26 -6.68
N SER A 149 3.89 3.63 -5.88
CA SER A 149 2.78 4.52 -6.23
C SER A 149 2.89 5.81 -5.44
N LEU A 150 3.25 6.90 -6.12
CA LEU A 150 3.31 8.22 -5.51
C LEU A 150 1.97 8.92 -5.66
N MET A 151 1.41 9.36 -4.53
CA MET A 151 0.12 10.05 -4.47
C MET A 151 0.33 11.49 -4.01
N ASN A 152 -0.21 12.46 -4.76
CA ASN A 152 -0.20 13.88 -4.43
C ASN A 152 -1.59 14.43 -4.09
N GLN A 153 -2.52 13.55 -3.75
CA GLN A 153 -3.94 13.83 -3.53
C GLN A 153 -4.25 14.21 -2.08
N TYR A 154 -3.38 14.99 -1.44
CA TYR A 154 -3.67 15.45 -0.09
C TYR A 154 -4.73 16.56 -0.13
N THR A 155 -5.89 16.29 0.44
CA THR A 155 -6.92 17.31 0.68
C THR A 155 -6.82 17.75 2.14
N PRO A 156 -6.40 18.99 2.44
CA PRO A 156 -6.37 19.48 3.81
C PRO A 156 -7.78 19.50 4.37
N VAL A 157 -8.02 18.84 5.50
CA VAL A 157 -9.23 19.06 6.28
C VAL A 157 -9.06 20.42 6.94
N ILE A 158 -9.65 21.46 6.32
CA ILE A 158 -9.74 22.77 6.96
C ILE A 158 -10.63 22.53 8.19
N ALA A 159 -10.04 22.65 9.38
CA ALA A 159 -10.80 22.57 10.61
C ALA A 159 -11.89 23.65 10.55
N GLN A 160 -13.14 23.25 10.41
CA GLN A 160 -14.31 24.15 10.42
C GLN A 160 -14.51 24.80 11.82
N ALA A 161 -13.58 24.63 12.74
CA ALA A 161 -13.61 25.17 14.09
C ALA A 161 -13.39 26.69 14.17
N ALA A 162 -13.02 27.37 13.08
CA ALA A 162 -12.85 28.83 13.09
C ALA A 162 -14.10 29.61 12.67
N ALA A 163 -15.17 28.97 12.24
CA ALA A 163 -16.37 29.65 11.74
C ALA A 163 -17.48 29.82 12.80
N ALA A 164 -17.28 29.38 14.03
CA ALA A 164 -18.30 29.44 15.10
C ALA A 164 -18.00 30.44 16.22
N GLY A 165 -16.97 31.29 16.12
CA GLY A 165 -16.65 32.21 17.20
C GLY A 165 -15.82 33.40 16.75
N ASP A 166 -16.38 34.34 16.08
CA ASP A 166 -16.26 35.77 16.34
C ASP A 166 -17.02 36.64 15.32
N ARG A 167 -18.28 36.92 15.60
CA ARG A 167 -18.97 38.05 15.00
C ARG A 167 -18.87 39.23 15.99
N ARG A 168 -17.69 39.78 16.14
CA ARG A 168 -17.53 41.16 16.70
C ARG A 168 -16.30 41.82 16.11
N GLY A 169 -16.57 42.76 15.23
CA GLY A 169 -15.90 43.99 14.94
C GLY A 169 -14.38 44.05 14.86
N GLY A 170 -13.88 44.40 13.69
CA GLY A 170 -12.52 44.87 13.53
C GLY A 170 -12.10 44.96 12.05
N ARG A 171 -12.30 46.10 11.41
CA ARG A 171 -11.67 46.43 10.12
C ARG A 171 -10.17 46.65 10.37
N GLY A 172 -9.32 45.96 9.63
CA GLY A 172 -7.88 46.22 9.51
C GLY A 172 -7.32 45.66 8.21
N PRO A 173 -6.34 46.31 7.57
CA PRO A 173 -6.11 46.28 6.13
C PRO A 173 -5.18 45.14 5.70
N GLY A 174 -5.45 44.66 4.46
CA GLY A 174 -4.48 44.22 3.46
C GLY A 174 -3.39 43.21 3.89
N GLY A 175 -3.66 41.93 3.71
CA GLY A 175 -2.64 40.90 3.65
C GLY A 175 -2.91 40.01 2.44
N GLU A 176 -2.11 40.18 1.39
CA GLU A 176 -2.15 39.38 0.18
C GLU A 176 -1.93 37.92 0.52
N SER A 177 -2.95 37.10 0.34
CA SER A 177 -2.84 35.65 0.35
C SER A 177 -2.07 35.21 -0.91
N ARG A 178 -0.79 34.87 -0.75
CA ARG A 178 -0.05 34.17 -1.79
C ARG A 178 -0.68 32.80 -1.97
N ALA A 179 -1.41 32.66 -3.07
CA ALA A 179 -1.87 31.36 -3.56
C ALA A 179 -0.65 30.48 -3.81
N CYS A 180 -0.61 29.31 -3.20
CA CYS A 180 0.37 28.29 -3.53
C CYS A 180 0.10 27.81 -4.95
N ASP A 181 1.04 28.11 -5.83
CA ASP A 181 1.06 27.68 -7.22
C ASP A 181 1.15 26.15 -7.30
N HIS A 182 0.08 25.49 -7.73
CA HIS A 182 -0.06 24.05 -7.87
C HIS A 182 0.42 23.56 -9.24
N GLY A 183 1.62 23.98 -9.66
CA GLY A 183 2.13 23.79 -11.02
C GLY A 183 3.35 22.92 -11.23
N THR A 184 3.80 22.08 -10.28
CA THR A 184 4.97 21.22 -10.55
C THR A 184 4.52 19.79 -10.90
N ARG A 185 4.28 19.52 -12.19
CA ARG A 185 4.11 18.17 -12.72
C ARG A 185 5.45 17.45 -12.74
N PHE A 186 5.72 16.62 -11.75
CA PHE A 186 6.81 15.65 -11.82
C PHE A 186 6.44 14.54 -12.78
N ARG A 187 7.06 14.51 -13.96
CA ARG A 187 7.05 13.34 -14.83
C ARG A 187 8.07 12.33 -14.31
N VAL A 188 7.63 11.37 -13.50
CA VAL A 188 8.44 10.18 -13.24
C VAL A 188 8.31 9.29 -14.47
N ARG A 189 9.35 9.24 -15.31
CA ARG A 189 9.46 8.24 -16.37
C ARG A 189 9.85 6.91 -15.71
N ALA A 190 8.87 6.13 -15.27
CA ALA A 190 9.07 4.74 -14.90
C ALA A 190 8.94 3.89 -16.17
N ALA A 191 10.03 3.75 -16.92
CA ALA A 191 10.14 2.70 -17.93
C ALA A 191 10.58 1.41 -17.21
N ALA A 192 9.71 0.81 -16.42
CA ALA A 192 9.91 -0.53 -15.91
C ALA A 192 9.27 -1.50 -16.89
N ARG A 193 10.07 -2.37 -17.50
CA ARG A 193 9.56 -3.53 -18.24
C ARG A 193 8.85 -4.43 -17.25
N PHE A 194 7.54 -4.60 -17.44
CA PHE A 194 6.74 -5.51 -16.63
C PHE A 194 7.23 -6.94 -16.85
N ARG A 195 7.53 -7.67 -15.77
CA ARG A 195 7.66 -9.11 -15.81
C ARG A 195 6.25 -9.69 -15.89
N ARG A 196 5.88 -10.29 -17.02
CA ARG A 196 4.70 -11.15 -17.08
C ARG A 196 5.06 -12.48 -16.46
N CYS A 197 4.20 -13.01 -15.62
CA CYS A 197 4.30 -14.40 -15.19
C CYS A 197 4.15 -15.26 -16.44
N ALA A 198 5.16 -16.06 -16.78
CA ALA A 198 4.99 -17.13 -17.74
C ALA A 198 3.89 -18.04 -17.19
N GLY A 199 2.79 -18.20 -17.94
CA GLY A 199 1.64 -18.98 -17.52
C GLY A 199 2.06 -20.38 -17.06
N SER A 200 2.20 -20.55 -15.77
CA SER A 200 2.39 -21.86 -15.16
C SER A 200 1.01 -22.44 -14.86
N GLY A 201 0.41 -23.03 -15.90
CA GLY A 201 -0.50 -24.14 -15.71
C GLY A 201 0.25 -25.29 -15.07
N GLY A 202 0.46 -25.26 -13.77
CA GLY A 202 1.17 -26.28 -13.02
C GLY A 202 0.65 -26.30 -11.59
N LEU A 203 -0.32 -27.19 -11.38
CA LEU A 203 -0.80 -27.63 -10.08
C LEU A 203 0.39 -28.09 -9.24
N LEU A 204 0.87 -27.28 -8.29
CA LEU A 204 1.88 -27.66 -7.32
C LEU A 204 1.20 -28.50 -6.24
N LEU A 205 1.03 -29.79 -6.51
CA LEU A 205 0.74 -30.81 -5.50
C LEU A 205 1.91 -30.86 -4.53
N ALA A 206 1.72 -30.29 -3.34
CA ALA A 206 2.61 -30.50 -2.21
C ALA A 206 2.66 -31.99 -1.89
N ARG A 207 3.75 -32.67 -2.27
CA ARG A 207 4.06 -34.02 -1.77
C ARG A 207 4.34 -33.90 -0.28
N ARG A 208 3.43 -34.44 0.53
CA ARG A 208 3.72 -34.85 1.90
C ARG A 208 4.79 -35.93 1.85
N GLY A 209 5.99 -35.61 2.26
CA GLY A 209 7.02 -36.59 2.57
C GLY A 209 6.73 -37.21 3.94
N SER A 210 6.32 -38.45 3.93
CA SER A 210 6.36 -39.35 5.09
C SER A 210 7.79 -39.82 5.31
N ARG A 211 8.38 -39.47 6.46
CA ARG A 211 9.12 -40.40 7.38
C ARG A 211 9.54 -39.61 8.62
#